data_6fecfcd4efd4d80bc78ed74850b95eb0
#
_entry.id   6fecfcd4efd4d80bc78ed74850b95eb0
#
_cell.length_a   1.000
_cell.length_b   1.000
_cell.length_c   1.000
_cell.angle_alpha   90.00
_cell.angle_beta   90.00
_cell.angle_gamma   90.00
#
_symmetry.space_group_name_H-M   'P 1'
#
loop_
_entity.id
_entity.type
_entity.pdbx_description
1 polymer ?
#
loop_
_entity_poly.entity_id
_entity_poly.type
_entity_poly.pdbx_seq_one_letter_code
_entity_poly.pdbx_strand_id
1 'polypeptide(L)'
;PDFRNLHVTRKPRLAMVVEKNGMSLNVSQLSDGEKCVLAVLGDLARRLTIANPLLDNPLEGTGVVLIDEIELHMHPSWQRKILGVLRETFPNIQFIIITHSPQVLGEVDESWNLFALSQSDKQNVAVEKTEQMNGFYSNYILEEFMGTKSINPDFQKILDEANKAICDNK
;
A
#
# COMPACT_ATOMS: atom_id res chain seq x y z
N PRO A 1 11.34 7.22 6.32
CA PRO A 1 12.48 8.03 5.88
C PRO A 1 11.98 9.36 5.35
N ASP A 2 12.72 10.43 5.67
CA ASP A 2 12.42 11.78 5.22
C ASP A 2 13.06 11.98 3.83
N PHE A 3 12.23 12.03 2.80
CA PHE A 3 12.65 12.31 1.43
C PHE A 3 12.39 13.77 1.08
N ARG A 4 13.42 14.44 0.54
CA ARG A 4 13.35 15.84 0.11
C ARG A 4 14.14 16.06 -1.16
N ASN A 5 13.94 17.22 -1.80
CA ASN A 5 14.76 17.71 -2.91
C ASN A 5 14.98 16.68 -4.05
N LEU A 6 13.91 15.99 -4.49
CA LEU A 6 13.98 15.15 -5.67
C LEU A 6 14.23 16.04 -6.90
N HIS A 7 15.36 15.85 -7.56
CA HIS A 7 15.73 16.65 -8.73
C HIS A 7 16.61 15.85 -9.70
N VAL A 8 16.75 16.38 -10.92
CA VAL A 8 17.64 15.81 -11.92
C VAL A 8 18.92 16.64 -12.00
N THR A 9 20.06 15.99 -11.76
CA THR A 9 21.40 16.59 -12.01
C THR A 9 21.89 16.20 -13.38
N ARG A 10 22.62 17.11 -14.04
CA ARG A 10 23.22 16.88 -15.37
C ARG A 10 24.72 16.69 -15.31
N LYS A 11 25.36 17.05 -14.21
CA LYS A 11 26.82 16.93 -14.01
C LYS A 11 27.10 16.10 -12.76
N PRO A 12 28.08 15.20 -12.77
CA PRO A 12 28.94 14.78 -13.92
C PRO A 12 28.21 13.89 -14.94
N ARG A 13 27.05 13.34 -14.61
CA ARG A 13 26.17 12.56 -15.49
C ARG A 13 24.73 12.90 -15.19
N LEU A 14 23.85 12.61 -16.16
CA LEU A 14 22.41 12.68 -15.93
C LEU A 14 22.04 11.66 -14.86
N ALA A 15 21.49 12.14 -13.75
CA ALA A 15 21.06 11.30 -12.64
C ALA A 15 19.88 11.95 -11.91
N MET A 16 18.97 11.13 -11.41
CA MET A 16 17.92 11.54 -10.50
C MET A 16 18.45 11.39 -9.07
N VAL A 17 18.41 12.48 -8.33
CA VAL A 17 18.98 12.56 -6.97
C VAL A 17 17.88 12.96 -6.00
N VAL A 18 17.90 12.36 -4.81
CA VAL A 18 17.00 12.65 -3.72
C VAL A 18 17.79 12.80 -2.42
N GLU A 19 17.36 13.69 -1.58
CA GLU A 19 17.87 13.80 -0.23
C GLU A 19 17.08 12.88 0.71
N LYS A 20 17.77 11.98 1.41
CA LYS A 20 17.22 11.03 2.36
C LYS A 20 17.96 11.15 3.69
N ASN A 21 17.24 11.52 4.75
CA ASN A 21 17.82 11.72 6.09
C ASN A 21 19.07 12.63 6.07
N GLY A 22 19.05 13.72 5.30
CA GLY A 22 20.14 14.67 5.16
C GLY A 22 21.28 14.23 4.24
N MET A 23 21.19 13.05 3.61
CA MET A 23 22.19 12.57 2.64
C MET A 23 21.64 12.65 1.22
N SER A 24 22.43 13.17 0.30
CA SER A 24 22.12 13.18 -1.13
C SER A 24 22.46 11.84 -1.76
N LEU A 25 21.46 11.13 -2.28
CA LEU A 25 21.57 9.81 -2.87
C LEU A 25 21.06 9.81 -4.30
N ASN A 26 21.72 9.05 -5.16
CA ASN A 26 21.16 8.71 -6.46
C ASN A 26 19.94 7.78 -6.24
N VAL A 27 18.85 7.99 -6.98
CA VAL A 27 17.65 7.14 -6.87
C VAL A 27 17.98 5.67 -7.11
N SER A 28 19.01 5.35 -7.94
CA SER A 28 19.46 3.96 -8.12
C SER A 28 19.97 3.29 -6.85
N GLN A 29 20.40 4.06 -5.84
CA GLN A 29 20.91 3.55 -4.57
C GLN A 29 19.80 3.29 -3.52
N LEU A 30 18.56 3.66 -3.82
CA LEU A 30 17.42 3.38 -2.96
C LEU A 30 17.02 1.90 -3.04
N SER A 31 16.33 1.42 -2.02
CA SER A 31 15.68 0.11 -2.06
C SER A 31 14.60 0.05 -3.15
N ASP A 32 14.26 -1.15 -3.61
CA ASP A 32 13.27 -1.30 -4.69
C ASP A 32 11.88 -0.79 -4.28
N GLY A 33 11.48 -0.99 -3.02
CA GLY A 33 10.25 -0.42 -2.50
C GLY A 33 10.23 1.10 -2.48
N GLU A 34 11.35 1.75 -2.12
CA GLU A 34 11.46 3.22 -2.16
C GLU A 34 11.42 3.75 -3.59
N LYS A 35 12.07 3.05 -4.53
CA LYS A 35 11.99 3.37 -5.96
C LYS A 35 10.56 3.25 -6.47
N CYS A 36 9.84 2.19 -6.07
CA CYS A 36 8.45 1.98 -6.47
C CYS A 36 7.55 3.14 -6.00
N VAL A 37 7.62 3.52 -4.72
CA VAL A 37 6.86 4.65 -4.18
C VAL A 37 7.17 5.95 -4.92
N LEU A 38 8.47 6.26 -5.12
CA LEU A 38 8.87 7.45 -5.87
C LEU A 38 8.41 7.43 -7.34
N ALA A 39 8.41 6.25 -7.97
CA ALA A 39 7.93 6.11 -9.34
C ALA A 39 6.43 6.37 -9.45
N VAL A 40 5.62 5.80 -8.56
CA VAL A 40 4.15 6.02 -8.54
C VAL A 40 3.84 7.49 -8.30
N LEU A 41 4.38 8.09 -7.23
CA LEU A 41 4.14 9.49 -6.89
C LEU A 41 4.65 10.44 -7.99
N GLY A 42 5.84 10.18 -8.52
CA GLY A 42 6.45 11.00 -9.57
C GLY A 42 5.70 10.92 -10.90
N ASP A 43 5.22 9.74 -11.32
CA ASP A 43 4.44 9.61 -12.56
C ASP A 43 3.06 10.26 -12.43
N LEU A 44 2.39 10.11 -11.29
CA LEU A 44 1.11 10.81 -11.03
C LEU A 44 1.30 12.34 -11.04
N ALA A 45 2.31 12.84 -10.33
CA ALA A 45 2.61 14.28 -10.31
C ALA A 45 2.91 14.80 -11.71
N ARG A 46 3.71 14.08 -12.50
CA ARG A 46 4.00 14.42 -13.90
C ARG A 46 2.74 14.46 -14.76
N ARG A 47 1.87 13.44 -14.65
CA ARG A 47 0.60 13.38 -15.41
C ARG A 47 -0.32 14.55 -15.05
N LEU A 48 -0.46 14.85 -13.76
CA LEU A 48 -1.27 15.96 -13.29
C LEU A 48 -0.73 17.32 -13.76
N THR A 49 0.59 17.49 -13.74
CA THR A 49 1.23 18.72 -14.27
C THR A 49 0.94 18.92 -15.77
N ILE A 50 0.96 17.84 -16.55
CA ILE A 50 0.65 17.90 -17.99
C ILE A 50 -0.85 18.18 -18.22
N ALA A 51 -1.73 17.55 -17.43
CA ALA A 51 -3.17 17.68 -17.58
C ALA A 51 -3.72 19.01 -17.08
N ASN A 52 -3.03 19.66 -16.12
CA ASN A 52 -3.49 20.87 -15.46
C ASN A 52 -2.45 22.02 -15.52
N PRO A 53 -2.04 22.46 -16.72
CA PRO A 53 -0.95 23.44 -16.86
C PRO A 53 -1.29 24.84 -16.37
N LEU A 54 -2.56 25.12 -16.11
CA LEU A 54 -3.05 26.42 -15.65
C LEU A 54 -3.33 26.50 -14.15
N LEU A 55 -3.19 25.36 -13.43
CA LEU A 55 -3.33 25.37 -11.98
C LEU A 55 -2.03 25.83 -11.32
N ASP A 56 -2.15 26.65 -10.28
CA ASP A 56 -1.00 27.09 -9.47
C ASP A 56 -0.31 25.89 -8.81
N ASN A 57 -1.11 24.93 -8.34
CA ASN A 57 -0.64 23.63 -7.85
C ASN A 57 -1.27 22.51 -8.70
N PRO A 58 -0.56 21.95 -9.67
CA PRO A 58 -1.08 20.86 -10.51
C PRO A 58 -1.48 19.60 -9.75
N LEU A 59 -0.95 19.37 -8.55
CA LEU A 59 -1.29 18.19 -7.72
C LEU A 59 -2.73 18.25 -7.16
N GLU A 60 -3.34 19.42 -7.18
CA GLU A 60 -4.75 19.64 -6.84
C GLU A 60 -5.72 19.38 -8.00
N GLY A 61 -5.20 18.97 -9.14
CA GLY A 61 -6.00 18.54 -10.28
C GLY A 61 -6.92 17.37 -9.96
N THR A 62 -8.04 17.26 -10.68
CA THR A 62 -9.02 16.18 -10.50
C THR A 62 -8.78 15.04 -11.47
N GLY A 63 -9.18 13.83 -11.10
CA GLY A 63 -9.07 12.66 -11.97
C GLY A 63 -9.43 11.37 -11.25
N VAL A 64 -9.34 10.27 -11.98
CA VAL A 64 -9.51 8.90 -11.45
C VAL A 64 -8.24 8.12 -11.73
N VAL A 65 -7.72 7.46 -10.70
CA VAL A 65 -6.51 6.64 -10.78
C VAL A 65 -6.83 5.23 -10.33
N LEU A 66 -6.53 4.25 -11.18
CA LEU A 66 -6.64 2.83 -10.87
C LEU A 66 -5.23 2.29 -10.59
N ILE A 67 -5.08 1.62 -9.45
CA ILE A 67 -3.82 0.97 -9.06
C ILE A 67 -4.13 -0.47 -8.70
N ASP A 68 -3.48 -1.40 -9.39
CA ASP A 68 -3.54 -2.81 -9.09
C ASP A 68 -2.28 -3.22 -8.31
N GLU A 69 -2.46 -4.07 -7.30
CA GLU A 69 -1.38 -4.56 -6.43
C GLU A 69 -0.48 -3.44 -5.88
N ILE A 70 -1.10 -2.45 -5.23
CA ILE A 70 -0.37 -1.27 -4.72
C ILE A 70 0.80 -1.64 -3.79
N GLU A 71 0.73 -2.76 -3.11
CA GLU A 71 1.75 -3.28 -2.20
C GLU A 71 2.99 -3.86 -2.90
N LEU A 72 2.93 -4.09 -4.20
CA LEU A 72 3.97 -4.79 -4.94
C LEU A 72 5.35 -4.17 -4.73
N HIS A 73 6.32 -5.00 -4.32
CA HIS A 73 7.68 -4.61 -3.98
C HIS A 73 7.82 -3.64 -2.79
N MET A 74 6.76 -3.28 -2.08
CA MET A 74 6.83 -2.39 -0.92
C MET A 74 7.14 -3.16 0.36
N HIS A 75 8.05 -2.61 1.17
CA HIS A 75 8.23 -3.07 2.55
C HIS A 75 6.94 -2.83 3.36
N PRO A 76 6.54 -3.72 4.31
CA PRO A 76 5.33 -3.58 5.11
C PRO A 76 5.12 -2.20 5.75
N SER A 77 6.21 -1.53 6.17
CA SER A 77 6.14 -0.17 6.73
C SER A 77 5.69 0.89 5.72
N TRP A 78 5.92 0.68 4.43
CA TRP A 78 5.43 1.54 3.35
C TRP A 78 3.99 1.21 2.97
N GLN A 79 3.64 -0.07 2.96
CA GLN A 79 2.27 -0.52 2.72
C GLN A 79 1.28 0.13 3.68
N ARG A 80 1.67 0.30 4.95
CA ARG A 80 0.87 0.99 5.97
C ARG A 80 0.73 2.50 5.76
N LYS A 81 1.55 3.11 4.94
CA LYS A 81 1.57 4.58 4.76
C LYS A 81 1.04 5.04 3.42
N ILE A 82 1.02 4.14 2.43
CA ILE A 82 0.80 4.54 1.04
C ILE A 82 -0.55 5.19 0.81
N LEU A 83 -1.62 4.70 1.44
CA LEU A 83 -2.97 5.27 1.31
C LEU A 83 -3.02 6.72 1.81
N GLY A 84 -2.45 6.98 3.00
CA GLY A 84 -2.35 8.33 3.56
C GLY A 84 -1.53 9.26 2.66
N VAL A 85 -0.36 8.79 2.19
CA VAL A 85 0.52 9.56 1.30
C VAL A 85 -0.18 9.93 -0.01
N LEU A 86 -0.90 8.99 -0.63
CA LEU A 86 -1.64 9.27 -1.86
C LEU A 86 -2.72 10.34 -1.65
N ARG A 87 -3.52 10.20 -0.60
CA ARG A 87 -4.61 11.13 -0.28
C ARG A 87 -4.09 12.52 0.07
N GLU A 88 -3.03 12.63 0.87
CA GLU A 88 -2.42 13.91 1.24
C GLU A 88 -1.76 14.61 0.06
N THR A 89 -1.12 13.83 -0.83
CA THR A 89 -0.40 14.38 -1.98
C THR A 89 -1.35 14.80 -3.12
N PHE A 90 -2.45 14.07 -3.31
CA PHE A 90 -3.38 14.24 -4.42
C PHE A 90 -4.84 14.32 -3.91
N PRO A 91 -5.22 15.42 -3.25
CA PRO A 91 -6.46 15.52 -2.48
C PRO A 91 -7.75 15.43 -3.33
N ASN A 92 -7.68 15.71 -4.62
CA ASN A 92 -8.83 15.73 -5.52
C ASN A 92 -8.86 14.55 -6.50
N ILE A 93 -8.00 13.55 -6.31
CA ILE A 93 -7.99 12.33 -7.11
C ILE A 93 -8.89 11.28 -6.46
N GLN A 94 -9.76 10.69 -7.26
CA GLN A 94 -10.45 9.45 -6.89
C GLN A 94 -9.53 8.26 -7.13
N PHE A 95 -9.12 7.56 -6.08
CA PHE A 95 -8.35 6.34 -6.19
C PHE A 95 -9.26 5.12 -6.19
N ILE A 96 -9.00 4.18 -7.11
CA ILE A 96 -9.55 2.82 -7.11
C ILE A 96 -8.34 1.90 -7.00
N ILE A 97 -8.22 1.22 -5.86
CA ILE A 97 -7.03 0.46 -5.49
C ILE A 97 -7.42 -1.00 -5.28
N ILE A 98 -6.67 -1.91 -5.90
CA ILE A 98 -6.76 -3.34 -5.64
C ILE A 98 -5.53 -3.74 -4.83
N THR A 99 -5.75 -4.54 -3.79
CA THR A 99 -4.68 -5.00 -2.91
C THR A 99 -4.99 -6.38 -2.33
N HIS A 100 -3.94 -7.16 -2.12
CA HIS A 100 -3.94 -8.41 -1.35
C HIS A 100 -3.17 -8.28 -0.04
N SER A 101 -2.83 -7.06 0.39
CA SER A 101 -2.04 -6.82 1.59
C SER A 101 -2.91 -6.53 2.80
N PRO A 102 -2.84 -7.35 3.86
CA PRO A 102 -3.49 -7.05 5.13
C PRO A 102 -2.93 -5.79 5.80
N GLN A 103 -1.69 -5.38 5.48
CA GLN A 103 -1.09 -4.14 5.98
C GLN A 103 -1.74 -2.91 5.35
N VAL A 104 -2.07 -2.96 4.07
CA VAL A 104 -2.81 -1.88 3.39
C VAL A 104 -4.24 -1.83 3.90
N LEU A 105 -4.91 -2.99 4.02
CA LEU A 105 -6.28 -3.08 4.52
C LEU A 105 -6.43 -2.57 5.97
N GLY A 106 -5.45 -2.82 6.82
CA GLY A 106 -5.43 -2.33 8.21
C GLY A 106 -5.34 -0.81 8.36
N GLU A 107 -5.08 -0.07 7.28
CA GLU A 107 -5.02 1.40 7.24
C GLU A 107 -6.24 2.04 6.55
N VAL A 108 -7.23 1.23 6.16
CA VAL A 108 -8.47 1.69 5.50
C VAL A 108 -9.41 2.28 6.53
N ASP A 109 -9.44 3.61 6.62
CA ASP A 109 -10.31 4.39 7.50
C ASP A 109 -11.66 4.77 6.82
N GLU A 110 -12.49 5.55 7.50
CA GLU A 110 -13.81 5.98 7.02
C GLU A 110 -13.78 6.82 5.73
N SER A 111 -12.62 7.33 5.33
CA SER A 111 -12.47 8.06 4.07
C SER A 111 -12.41 7.17 2.83
N TRP A 112 -12.31 5.86 3.02
CA TRP A 112 -12.27 4.85 1.97
C TRP A 112 -13.53 3.98 1.98
N ASN A 113 -13.94 3.53 0.80
CA ASN A 113 -14.93 2.45 0.68
C ASN A 113 -14.20 1.16 0.38
N LEU A 114 -14.42 0.14 1.22
CA LEU A 114 -13.83 -1.18 1.07
C LEU A 114 -14.82 -2.15 0.44
N PHE A 115 -14.38 -2.87 -0.59
CA PHE A 115 -15.16 -3.89 -1.29
C PHE A 115 -14.38 -5.20 -1.34
N ALA A 116 -15.01 -6.28 -0.92
CA ALA A 116 -14.50 -7.62 -1.11
C ALA A 116 -14.96 -8.17 -2.47
N LEU A 117 -14.04 -8.75 -3.22
CA LEU A 117 -14.31 -9.46 -4.45
C LEU A 117 -14.15 -10.96 -4.20
N SER A 118 -15.20 -11.73 -4.44
CA SER A 118 -15.16 -13.19 -4.33
C SER A 118 -15.69 -13.85 -5.59
N GLN A 119 -15.08 -14.96 -5.98
CA GLN A 119 -15.57 -15.74 -7.10
C GLN A 119 -16.67 -16.67 -6.61
N SER A 120 -17.93 -16.41 -7.01
CA SER A 120 -19.07 -17.25 -6.63
C SER A 120 -19.21 -18.49 -7.54
N ASP A 121 -18.88 -18.35 -8.83
CA ASP A 121 -18.88 -19.40 -9.86
C ASP A 121 -17.77 -19.13 -10.88
N LYS A 122 -17.51 -20.08 -11.81
CA LYS A 122 -16.47 -19.93 -12.84
C LYS A 122 -16.56 -18.66 -13.70
N GLN A 123 -17.70 -17.98 -13.70
CA GLN A 123 -17.97 -16.82 -14.55
C GLN A 123 -18.49 -15.58 -13.78
N ASN A 124 -18.83 -15.73 -12.49
CA ASN A 124 -19.45 -14.67 -11.72
C ASN A 124 -18.53 -14.22 -10.57
N VAL A 125 -18.34 -12.91 -10.45
CA VAL A 125 -17.66 -12.27 -9.34
C VAL A 125 -18.72 -11.59 -8.46
N ALA A 126 -18.78 -11.96 -7.20
CA ALA A 126 -19.56 -11.25 -6.21
C ALA A 126 -18.77 -10.07 -5.67
N VAL A 127 -19.44 -8.93 -5.52
CA VAL A 127 -18.87 -7.71 -4.94
C VAL A 127 -19.67 -7.38 -3.69
N GLU A 128 -19.01 -7.35 -2.56
CA GLU A 128 -19.62 -7.03 -1.28
C GLU A 128 -18.94 -5.82 -0.64
N LYS A 129 -19.73 -4.82 -0.26
CA LYS A 129 -19.22 -3.70 0.53
C LYS A 129 -19.02 -4.18 1.97
N THR A 130 -17.84 -3.95 2.49
CA THR A 130 -17.46 -4.39 3.84
C THR A 130 -17.11 -3.20 4.74
N GLU A 131 -17.02 -3.45 6.03
CA GLU A 131 -16.61 -2.46 7.01
C GLU A 131 -15.11 -2.16 6.92
N GLN A 132 -14.71 -0.99 7.40
CA GLN A 132 -13.32 -0.58 7.46
C GLN A 132 -12.55 -1.47 8.45
N MET A 133 -11.27 -1.67 8.15
CA MET A 133 -10.38 -2.53 8.94
C MET A 133 -9.29 -1.76 9.68
N ASN A 134 -9.47 -0.46 9.82
CA ASN A 134 -8.49 0.39 10.50
C ASN A 134 -8.25 -0.08 11.95
N GLY A 135 -6.98 -0.32 12.26
CA GLY A 135 -6.54 -0.75 13.58
C GLY A 135 -6.64 -2.24 13.85
N PHE A 136 -7.16 -3.06 12.93
CA PHE A 136 -7.12 -4.51 13.07
C PHE A 136 -5.71 -5.05 12.81
N TYR A 137 -5.35 -6.11 13.55
CA TYR A 137 -4.08 -6.81 13.33
C TYR A 137 -4.09 -7.55 11.99
N SER A 138 -2.94 -7.57 11.32
CA SER A 138 -2.80 -8.22 10.01
C SER A 138 -3.20 -9.69 10.01
N ASN A 139 -2.97 -10.43 11.11
CA ASN A 139 -3.37 -11.83 11.24
C ASN A 139 -4.91 -11.97 11.27
N TYR A 140 -5.61 -11.08 11.96
CA TYR A 140 -7.08 -11.06 11.96
C TYR A 140 -7.63 -10.84 10.56
N ILE A 141 -7.08 -9.86 9.83
CA ILE A 141 -7.48 -9.57 8.45
C ILE A 141 -7.24 -10.77 7.53
N LEU A 142 -6.09 -11.46 7.69
CA LEU A 142 -5.76 -12.66 6.92
C LEU A 142 -6.74 -13.80 7.17
N GLU A 143 -7.08 -14.07 8.41
CA GLU A 143 -7.90 -15.22 8.81
C GLU A 143 -9.38 -14.98 8.56
N GLU A 144 -9.91 -13.89 9.09
CA GLU A 144 -11.36 -13.63 9.10
C GLU A 144 -11.86 -13.01 7.79
N PHE A 145 -11.04 -12.19 7.17
CA PHE A 145 -11.46 -11.46 5.96
C PHE A 145 -10.94 -12.08 4.67
N MET A 146 -9.65 -12.49 4.65
CA MET A 146 -9.05 -13.06 3.45
C MET A 146 -9.13 -14.58 3.41
N GLY A 147 -9.65 -15.23 4.47
CA GLY A 147 -9.84 -16.67 4.55
C GLY A 147 -8.53 -17.49 4.52
N THR A 148 -7.41 -16.84 4.85
CA THR A 148 -6.08 -17.46 4.79
C THR A 148 -5.58 -17.70 6.21
N LYS A 149 -5.19 -18.95 6.54
CA LYS A 149 -4.64 -19.28 7.87
C LYS A 149 -3.31 -18.57 8.06
N SER A 150 -3.16 -17.83 9.16
CA SER A 150 -1.93 -17.13 9.53
C SER A 150 -0.83 -18.08 10.04
N ILE A 151 -1.21 -19.26 10.50
CA ILE A 151 -0.30 -20.25 11.08
C ILE A 151 -0.28 -21.51 10.21
N ASN A 152 0.91 -22.06 9.99
CA ASN A 152 1.06 -23.35 9.32
C ASN A 152 0.19 -24.42 10.01
N PRO A 153 -0.67 -25.17 9.27
CA PRO A 153 -1.58 -26.16 9.86
C PRO A 153 -0.90 -27.21 10.72
N ASP A 154 0.33 -27.61 10.40
CA ASP A 154 1.07 -28.61 11.18
C ASP A 154 1.60 -28.03 12.50
N PHE A 155 2.00 -26.76 12.49
CA PHE A 155 2.39 -26.04 13.71
C PHE A 155 1.17 -25.78 14.62
N GLN A 156 0.01 -25.49 14.03
CA GLN A 156 -1.24 -25.33 14.79
C GLN A 156 -1.59 -26.63 15.54
N LYS A 157 -1.45 -27.81 14.92
CA LYS A 157 -1.67 -29.12 15.61
C LYS A 157 -0.76 -29.29 16.83
N ILE A 158 0.52 -28.91 16.68
CA ILE A 158 1.49 -28.98 17.79
C ILE A 158 1.08 -28.06 18.94
N LEU A 159 0.62 -26.83 18.62
CA LEU A 159 0.12 -25.92 19.64
C LEU A 159 -1.14 -26.41 20.33
N ASP A 160 -2.07 -27.00 19.58
CA ASP A 160 -3.30 -27.58 20.14
C ASP A 160 -3.02 -28.79 21.06
N GLU A 161 -2.10 -29.63 20.67
CA GLU A 161 -1.63 -30.77 21.50
C GLU A 161 -0.94 -30.28 22.78
N ALA A 162 -0.07 -29.25 22.67
CA ALA A 162 0.60 -28.67 23.84
C ALA A 162 -0.40 -28.04 24.81
N ASN A 163 -1.36 -27.24 24.28
CA ASN A 163 -2.41 -26.64 25.09
C ASN A 163 -3.28 -27.67 25.79
N LYS A 164 -3.64 -28.76 25.10
CA LYS A 164 -4.39 -29.87 25.69
C LYS A 164 -3.62 -30.54 26.83
N ALA A 165 -2.34 -30.83 26.64
CA ALA A 165 -1.50 -31.40 27.68
C ALA A 165 -1.35 -30.49 28.92
N ILE A 166 -1.35 -29.17 28.75
CA ILE A 166 -1.34 -28.18 29.84
C ILE A 166 -2.68 -28.18 30.59
N CYS A 167 -3.79 -28.30 29.87
CA CYS A 167 -5.13 -28.32 30.50
C CYS A 167 -5.40 -29.65 31.25
N ASP A 168 -4.92 -30.78 30.72
CA ASP A 168 -5.12 -32.09 31.31
C ASP A 168 -4.24 -32.34 32.56
N ASN A 169 -3.22 -31.51 32.80
CA ASN A 169 -2.34 -31.53 33.97
C ASN A 169 -2.75 -30.57 35.11
N LYS A 170 -3.94 -30.00 35.06
CA LYS A 170 -4.58 -29.21 36.14
C LYS A 170 -5.70 -30.00 36.78
#